data_7f2e336e01a43421ec85e6996c2bc691
#
_entry.id   7f2e336e01a43421ec85e6996c2bc691
#
_cell.length_a   1.000
_cell.length_b   1.000
_cell.length_c   1.000
_cell.angle_alpha   90.00
_cell.angle_beta   90.00
_cell.angle_gamma   90.00
#
_symmetry.space_group_name_H-M   'P 1'
#
loop_
_entity.id
_entity.type
_entity.pdbx_description
1 polymer ?
#
loop_
_entity_poly.entity_id
_entity_poly.type
_entity_poly.pdbx_seq_one_letter_code
_entity_poly.pdbx_strand_id
1 'polypeptide(L)'
;MPVTDTQPSSLPRRLIAILSAFGLGTQALSGSLLALPLLLTATPAQAACTNSSGASQNRTYTYTVANLGNEARIDFPFVITCNGLLDGQNVCVGATYTRSAVNGSNSVTMRLDAAIPAHSVTITDMDNAGGMYGPYGALLALGPSSTSTTITSVVPAGAASGKMAGTYTNSFTIYQAKTATTLLGLCGLFGALTGAQAFGNYTANFVVPKMCTLNATPAINFNNVTSIGPTAARIDAQGTVTVECNTPYTIYIGDGQNRVAPGSGNRQMAQGAARLPYQLFKDAARTQVWDATGGTAVIGGSGGVSDPGTGAPQSKTVYASIPAGTTLPVPGTYTDTVVITVTY
;
A
#
# COMPACT_ATOMS: atom_id res chain seq x y z
N MET A 1 -11.29 15.54 46.50
CA MET A 1 -11.22 14.26 47.23
C MET A 1 -10.21 13.39 46.51
N PRO A 2 -9.11 13.04 47.15
CA PRO A 2 -8.06 12.24 46.56
C PRO A 2 -8.36 10.75 46.77
N VAL A 3 -8.04 9.92 45.78
CA VAL A 3 -8.00 8.48 45.95
C VAL A 3 -6.59 7.99 45.65
N THR A 4 -6.13 7.32 46.64
CA THR A 4 -4.81 6.84 46.94
C THR A 4 -4.32 5.70 46.05
N ASP A 5 -3.04 5.79 45.75
CA ASP A 5 -2.07 4.82 45.28
C ASP A 5 -1.98 3.57 46.16
N THR A 6 -1.92 2.39 45.55
CA THR A 6 -1.40 1.18 46.19
C THR A 6 -0.67 0.29 45.19
N GLN A 7 0.66 0.33 45.25
CA GLN A 7 1.53 -0.71 44.71
C GLN A 7 1.52 -1.97 45.61
N PRO A 8 1.72 -3.14 45.09
CA PRO A 8 2.25 -4.28 45.84
C PRO A 8 3.64 -4.70 45.39
N SER A 9 4.52 -4.51 46.32
CA SER A 9 5.62 -5.32 46.86
C SER A 9 6.22 -6.47 45.98
N SER A 10 7.53 -6.34 45.85
CA SER A 10 8.56 -7.31 45.51
C SER A 10 8.59 -8.56 46.42
N LEU A 11 8.82 -9.72 45.81
CA LEU A 11 9.19 -10.95 46.50
C LEU A 11 10.52 -11.50 45.94
N PRO A 12 11.37 -12.11 46.80
CA PRO A 12 12.79 -12.28 46.53
C PRO A 12 13.13 -13.62 45.84
N ARG A 13 14.19 -13.56 45.03
CA ARG A 13 14.89 -14.71 44.47
C ARG A 13 15.47 -15.59 45.59
N ARG A 14 15.15 -16.88 45.56
CA ARG A 14 15.92 -17.90 46.30
C ARG A 14 16.76 -18.71 45.32
N LEU A 15 18.06 -18.56 45.45
CA LEU A 15 19.05 -19.52 44.98
C LEU A 15 18.92 -20.80 45.77
N ILE A 16 18.86 -21.95 45.09
CA ILE A 16 19.13 -23.25 45.72
C ILE A 16 20.34 -23.83 45.02
N ALA A 17 21.46 -23.82 45.73
CA ALA A 17 22.64 -24.58 45.41
C ALA A 17 22.49 -25.98 46.05
N ILE A 18 22.60 -27.04 45.26
CA ILE A 18 22.71 -28.39 45.77
C ILE A 18 24.15 -28.85 45.50
N LEU A 19 24.94 -28.81 46.51
CA LEU A 19 26.19 -29.60 46.61
C LEU A 19 25.83 -31.00 47.05
N SER A 20 26.27 -32.02 46.34
CA SER A 20 26.39 -33.35 46.85
C SER A 20 27.80 -33.88 46.60
N ALA A 21 28.53 -33.95 47.68
CA ALA A 21 29.81 -34.61 47.78
C ALA A 21 29.59 -36.12 47.98
N PHE A 22 30.35 -36.94 47.29
CA PHE A 22 30.70 -38.31 47.66
C PHE A 22 32.18 -38.47 47.30
N GLY A 23 32.91 -38.79 48.08
CA GLY A 23 33.52 -39.59 49.05
C GLY A 23 34.55 -40.54 48.44
N LEU A 24 35.79 -40.40 48.94
CA LEU A 24 37.01 -41.11 48.59
C LEU A 24 36.89 -42.64 48.56
N GLY A 25 37.63 -43.23 47.61
CA GLY A 25 38.07 -44.61 47.69
C GLY A 25 39.39 -44.76 46.95
N THR A 26 40.51 -44.73 47.69
CA THR A 26 41.87 -45.04 47.22
C THR A 26 42.02 -46.52 46.97
N GLN A 27 42.49 -46.90 45.75
CA GLN A 27 43.37 -48.05 45.57
C GLN A 27 44.30 -47.82 44.36
N ALA A 28 45.58 -47.91 44.63
CA ALA A 28 46.63 -47.84 43.65
C ALA A 28 46.81 -49.19 42.93
N LEU A 29 46.96 -49.17 41.63
CA LEU A 29 47.67 -50.17 40.85
C LEU A 29 48.32 -49.55 39.64
N SER A 30 49.65 -49.66 39.62
CA SER A 30 50.58 -49.26 38.63
C SER A 30 50.34 -50.00 37.29
N GLY A 31 50.35 -49.27 36.20
CA GLY A 31 50.37 -49.85 34.86
C GLY A 31 50.40 -48.77 33.80
N SER A 32 51.57 -48.49 33.26
CA SER A 32 51.85 -47.61 32.17
C SER A 32 50.98 -47.89 30.94
N LEU A 33 50.30 -46.88 30.43
CA LEU A 33 50.15 -46.67 28.95
C LEU A 33 49.68 -45.20 28.78
N LEU A 34 50.59 -44.37 28.30
CA LEU A 34 50.28 -43.07 27.76
C LEU A 34 49.40 -43.27 26.54
N ALA A 35 48.08 -43.23 26.66
CA ALA A 35 47.16 -42.94 25.59
C ALA A 35 46.56 -41.56 25.92
N LEU A 36 47.18 -40.51 25.37
CA LEU A 36 46.60 -39.18 25.30
C LEU A 36 45.34 -39.26 24.48
N PRO A 37 44.11 -39.12 25.03
CA PRO A 37 42.99 -38.91 24.17
C PRO A 37 43.14 -37.47 23.64
N LEU A 38 43.60 -37.36 22.37
CA LEU A 38 43.29 -36.18 21.57
C LEU A 38 41.76 -36.09 21.57
N LEU A 39 41.20 -35.38 22.50
CA LEU A 39 39.88 -34.81 22.35
C LEU A 39 39.99 -33.81 21.20
N LEU A 40 39.85 -34.34 19.98
CA LEU A 40 39.38 -33.54 18.88
C LEU A 40 38.03 -32.98 19.33
N THR A 41 38.03 -31.78 19.83
CA THR A 41 36.82 -30.94 19.83
C THR A 41 36.54 -30.68 18.35
N ALA A 42 35.98 -31.67 17.69
CA ALA A 42 35.29 -31.44 16.42
C ALA A 42 34.16 -30.50 16.77
N THR A 43 34.36 -29.21 16.60
CA THR A 43 33.26 -28.30 16.50
C THR A 43 32.35 -28.90 15.40
N PRO A 44 31.06 -29.20 15.69
CA PRO A 44 30.20 -29.67 14.67
C PRO A 44 30.26 -28.64 13.54
N ALA A 45 30.75 -29.04 12.38
CA ALA A 45 30.70 -28.23 11.20
C ALA A 45 29.21 -27.97 10.94
N GLN A 46 28.71 -26.84 11.39
CA GLN A 46 27.35 -26.44 11.10
C GLN A 46 27.28 -26.34 9.58
N ALA A 47 26.46 -27.22 8.99
CA ALA A 47 26.21 -27.15 7.57
C ALA A 47 25.62 -25.76 7.26
N ALA A 48 26.42 -24.94 6.61
CA ALA A 48 26.04 -23.61 6.22
C ALA A 48 25.12 -23.72 5.00
N CYS A 49 23.89 -23.24 5.15
CA CYS A 49 23.02 -23.02 4.01
C CYS A 49 23.23 -21.60 3.47
N THR A 50 23.27 -21.47 2.16
CA THR A 50 23.47 -20.19 1.48
C THR A 50 22.31 -19.91 0.52
N ASN A 51 22.02 -18.63 0.31
CA ASN A 51 21.12 -18.18 -0.74
C ASN A 51 21.94 -17.92 -2.02
N SER A 52 21.75 -18.75 -3.03
CA SER A 52 22.49 -18.62 -4.30
C SER A 52 21.92 -17.53 -5.23
N SER A 53 20.75 -16.97 -4.92
CA SER A 53 20.05 -15.99 -5.77
C SER A 53 20.28 -14.53 -5.38
N GLY A 54 21.18 -14.29 -4.41
CA GLY A 54 21.47 -12.94 -3.87
C GLY A 54 20.66 -12.59 -2.62
N ALA A 55 21.30 -11.82 -1.72
CA ALA A 55 20.79 -11.55 -0.39
C ALA A 55 19.67 -10.49 -0.33
N SER A 56 19.36 -9.82 -1.44
CA SER A 56 18.35 -8.76 -1.48
C SER A 56 17.78 -8.62 -2.88
N GLN A 57 16.46 -8.49 -2.97
CA GLN A 57 15.77 -8.24 -4.24
C GLN A 57 14.79 -7.08 -4.03
N ASN A 58 14.73 -6.21 -5.04
CA ASN A 58 13.75 -5.13 -5.10
C ASN A 58 12.94 -5.32 -6.38
N ARG A 59 11.64 -5.48 -6.26
CA ARG A 59 10.74 -5.74 -7.39
C ARG A 59 9.52 -4.86 -7.34
N THR A 60 8.99 -4.54 -8.52
CA THR A 60 7.89 -3.61 -8.69
C THR A 60 6.78 -4.23 -9.52
N TYR A 61 5.55 -4.06 -9.05
CA TYR A 61 4.32 -4.26 -9.81
C TYR A 61 3.68 -2.90 -10.08
N THR A 62 3.35 -2.61 -11.33
CA THR A 62 2.67 -1.37 -11.70
C THR A 62 1.24 -1.69 -12.12
N TYR A 63 0.28 -1.14 -11.38
CA TYR A 63 -1.11 -1.17 -11.78
C TYR A 63 -1.35 -0.26 -12.99
N THR A 64 -2.32 -0.63 -13.79
CA THR A 64 -2.97 0.25 -14.75
C THR A 64 -4.34 0.63 -14.22
N VAL A 65 -4.97 1.65 -14.77
CA VAL A 65 -6.35 2.03 -14.40
C VAL A 65 -7.32 0.84 -14.59
N ALA A 66 -7.11 0.06 -15.65
CA ALA A 66 -7.97 -1.08 -15.98
C ALA A 66 -7.85 -2.26 -15.02
N ASN A 67 -6.69 -2.46 -14.37
CA ASN A 67 -6.47 -3.60 -13.48
C ASN A 67 -6.32 -3.22 -12.00
N LEU A 68 -6.61 -1.98 -11.63
CA LEU A 68 -6.45 -1.48 -10.25
C LEU A 68 -7.28 -2.26 -9.23
N GLY A 69 -8.39 -2.85 -9.66
CA GLY A 69 -9.22 -3.72 -8.83
C GLY A 69 -8.76 -5.18 -8.73
N ASN A 70 -7.73 -5.59 -9.50
CA ASN A 70 -7.28 -6.97 -9.54
C ASN A 70 -6.25 -7.27 -8.45
N GLU A 71 -6.06 -8.55 -8.15
CA GLU A 71 -4.95 -9.01 -7.32
C GLU A 71 -3.61 -8.70 -8.00
N ALA A 72 -2.66 -8.17 -7.23
CA ALA A 72 -1.27 -7.98 -7.68
C ALA A 72 -0.35 -8.96 -6.97
N ARG A 73 0.58 -9.54 -7.71
CA ARG A 73 1.55 -10.52 -7.23
C ARG A 73 2.96 -10.13 -7.67
N ILE A 74 3.91 -10.22 -6.73
CA ILE A 74 5.34 -10.03 -7.01
C ILE A 74 6.08 -11.24 -6.48
N ASP A 75 6.66 -12.02 -7.36
CA ASP A 75 7.40 -13.23 -7.02
C ASP A 75 8.87 -12.90 -6.72
N PHE A 76 9.39 -13.47 -5.65
CA PHE A 76 10.78 -13.42 -5.21
C PHE A 76 11.32 -14.85 -5.19
N PRO A 77 11.82 -15.38 -6.32
CA PRO A 77 12.43 -16.68 -6.36
C PRO A 77 13.81 -16.66 -5.72
N PHE A 78 14.14 -17.70 -4.97
CA PHE A 78 15.49 -17.93 -4.44
C PHE A 78 15.77 -19.42 -4.31
N VAL A 79 17.05 -19.77 -4.27
CA VAL A 79 17.52 -21.13 -4.11
C VAL A 79 18.33 -21.24 -2.84
N ILE A 80 17.92 -22.13 -1.97
CA ILE A 80 18.63 -22.47 -0.75
C ILE A 80 19.54 -23.64 -1.09
N THR A 81 20.85 -23.47 -0.94
CA THR A 81 21.84 -24.54 -1.07
C THR A 81 22.47 -24.83 0.28
N CYS A 82 22.31 -26.05 0.76
CA CYS A 82 22.90 -26.51 2.00
C CYS A 82 24.03 -27.50 1.72
N ASN A 83 25.20 -27.27 2.30
CA ASN A 83 26.36 -28.13 2.20
C ASN A 83 26.52 -28.91 3.51
N GLY A 84 26.36 -30.23 3.47
CA GLY A 84 26.57 -31.07 4.64
C GLY A 84 26.65 -32.54 4.25
N LEU A 85 27.57 -33.27 4.85
CA LEU A 85 27.66 -34.73 4.76
C LEU A 85 26.89 -35.31 5.97
N LEU A 86 25.91 -36.17 5.71
CA LEU A 86 25.12 -36.87 6.74
C LEU A 86 24.23 -35.97 7.63
N ASP A 87 24.14 -34.69 7.34
CA ASP A 87 23.21 -33.81 8.02
C ASP A 87 21.84 -33.83 7.32
N GLY A 88 20.79 -34.13 8.06
CA GLY A 88 19.43 -33.98 7.54
C GLY A 88 19.25 -32.55 7.03
N GLN A 89 18.96 -32.40 5.75
CA GLN A 89 18.87 -31.08 5.10
C GLN A 89 17.46 -30.54 5.17
N ASN A 90 16.85 -30.69 6.34
CA ASN A 90 15.53 -30.15 6.61
C ASN A 90 15.63 -28.65 6.83
N VAL A 91 15.09 -27.90 5.91
CA VAL A 91 15.08 -26.43 5.94
C VAL A 91 13.69 -25.96 6.33
N CYS A 92 13.65 -25.06 7.28
CA CYS A 92 12.46 -24.30 7.62
C CYS A 92 12.57 -22.89 7.05
N VAL A 93 11.48 -22.38 6.51
CA VAL A 93 11.40 -21.03 5.94
C VAL A 93 10.37 -20.22 6.68
N GLY A 94 10.69 -18.99 7.01
CA GLY A 94 9.78 -18.03 7.64
C GLY A 94 10.05 -16.61 7.15
N ALA A 95 9.16 -15.69 7.51
CA ALA A 95 9.31 -14.29 7.15
C ALA A 95 8.85 -13.38 8.29
N THR A 96 9.48 -12.19 8.38
CA THR A 96 8.93 -11.07 9.15
C THR A 96 8.58 -9.94 8.21
N TYR A 97 7.36 -9.42 8.33
CA TYR A 97 6.86 -8.35 7.49
C TYR A 97 5.70 -7.62 8.14
N THR A 98 5.33 -6.47 7.62
CA THR A 98 4.05 -5.81 7.95
C THR A 98 2.99 -6.26 6.96
N ARG A 99 1.76 -6.48 7.42
CA ARG A 99 0.62 -6.85 6.55
C ARG A 99 0.10 -5.67 5.73
N SER A 100 0.98 -4.73 5.42
CA SER A 100 0.68 -3.55 4.62
C SER A 100 1.89 -3.06 3.85
N ALA A 101 1.67 -2.62 2.61
CA ALA A 101 2.59 -1.76 1.88
C ALA A 101 2.18 -0.30 2.09
N VAL A 102 3.13 0.60 2.27
CA VAL A 102 2.87 1.99 2.68
C VAL A 102 3.38 3.01 1.67
N ASN A 103 2.65 4.12 1.55
CA ASN A 103 3.03 5.32 0.82
C ASN A 103 2.71 6.53 1.71
N GLY A 104 3.69 7.04 2.46
CA GLY A 104 3.47 8.02 3.52
C GLY A 104 2.48 7.53 4.57
N SER A 105 1.38 8.25 4.77
CA SER A 105 0.29 7.84 5.67
C SER A 105 -0.71 6.86 5.06
N ASN A 106 -0.62 6.60 3.75
CA ASN A 106 -1.53 5.69 3.05
C ASN A 106 -0.98 4.26 3.10
N SER A 107 -1.88 3.29 3.17
CA SER A 107 -1.51 1.88 3.17
C SER A 107 -2.44 1.03 2.31
N VAL A 108 -1.86 -0.07 1.82
CA VAL A 108 -2.57 -1.14 1.09
C VAL A 108 -2.32 -2.43 1.84
N THR A 109 -3.37 -3.18 2.14
CA THR A 109 -3.25 -4.49 2.78
C THR A 109 -2.51 -5.45 1.85
N MET A 110 -1.59 -6.24 2.42
CA MET A 110 -0.86 -7.28 1.71
C MET A 110 -0.59 -8.50 2.58
N ARG A 111 -0.23 -9.59 1.95
CA ARG A 111 0.26 -10.81 2.57
C ARG A 111 1.47 -11.36 1.82
N LEU A 112 2.16 -12.29 2.45
CA LEU A 112 3.15 -13.12 1.79
C LEU A 112 2.62 -14.54 1.63
N ASP A 113 2.76 -15.08 0.42
CA ASP A 113 2.53 -16.48 0.12
C ASP A 113 3.90 -17.14 -0.15
N ALA A 114 4.02 -18.45 0.03
CA ALA A 114 5.24 -19.19 -0.30
C ALA A 114 4.93 -20.42 -1.13
N ALA A 115 5.79 -20.73 -2.08
CA ALA A 115 5.75 -21.96 -2.86
C ALA A 115 7.10 -22.66 -2.85
N ILE A 116 7.09 -23.97 -2.58
CA ILE A 116 8.25 -24.84 -2.59
C ILE A 116 7.93 -26.01 -3.54
N PRO A 117 8.13 -25.84 -4.86
CA PRO A 117 7.65 -26.77 -5.88
C PRO A 117 8.21 -28.18 -5.72
N ALA A 118 9.47 -28.31 -5.33
CA ALA A 118 10.12 -29.61 -5.11
C ALA A 118 9.41 -30.48 -4.06
N HIS A 119 8.60 -29.89 -3.22
CA HIS A 119 7.85 -30.57 -2.14
C HIS A 119 6.33 -30.47 -2.32
N SER A 120 5.86 -29.91 -3.45
CA SER A 120 4.43 -29.67 -3.71
C SER A 120 3.74 -28.86 -2.59
N VAL A 121 4.46 -27.92 -1.99
CA VAL A 121 3.96 -27.11 -0.87
C VAL A 121 3.62 -25.72 -1.34
N THR A 122 2.42 -25.27 -0.96
CA THR A 122 1.98 -23.88 -1.11
C THR A 122 1.46 -23.41 0.25
N ILE A 123 1.96 -22.27 0.70
CA ILE A 123 1.55 -21.60 1.93
C ILE A 123 0.89 -20.29 1.52
N THR A 124 -0.36 -20.11 1.91
CA THR A 124 -1.08 -18.86 1.70
C THR A 124 -1.13 -18.10 3.01
N ASP A 125 -0.81 -16.81 2.97
CA ASP A 125 -0.82 -15.90 4.12
C ASP A 125 0.13 -16.38 5.23
N MET A 126 1.43 -16.33 4.95
CA MET A 126 2.46 -16.65 5.92
C MET A 126 2.29 -15.84 7.20
N ASP A 127 2.63 -16.45 8.33
CA ASP A 127 2.74 -15.72 9.58
C ASP A 127 3.76 -14.57 9.48
N ASN A 128 3.37 -13.38 9.88
CA ASN A 128 4.16 -12.17 9.77
C ASN A 128 5.11 -11.92 10.97
N ALA A 129 4.99 -12.73 12.01
CA ALA A 129 5.80 -12.65 13.23
C ALA A 129 6.98 -13.62 13.23
N GLY A 130 7.26 -14.28 12.08
CA GLY A 130 8.38 -15.18 11.92
C GLY A 130 8.07 -16.63 12.22
N GLY A 131 6.80 -17.04 12.12
CA GLY A 131 6.41 -18.46 12.12
C GLY A 131 7.18 -19.20 11.04
N MET A 132 7.74 -20.37 11.40
CA MET A 132 8.57 -21.16 10.51
C MET A 132 7.75 -22.31 9.92
N TYR A 133 7.89 -22.51 8.61
CA TYR A 133 7.20 -23.55 7.83
C TYR A 133 8.20 -24.60 7.36
N GLY A 134 7.78 -25.84 7.32
CA GLY A 134 8.58 -26.99 6.96
C GLY A 134 8.55 -28.08 8.04
N PRO A 135 9.54 -29.00 8.09
CA PRO A 135 10.79 -29.01 7.34
C PRO A 135 10.64 -29.48 5.89
N TYR A 136 11.40 -28.88 5.00
CA TYR A 136 11.44 -29.25 3.58
C TYR A 136 12.86 -29.76 3.25
N GLY A 137 12.97 -30.95 2.70
CA GLY A 137 14.25 -31.57 2.33
C GLY A 137 14.32 -33.06 2.61
N ALA A 138 15.44 -33.67 2.28
CA ALA A 138 15.67 -35.08 2.55
C ALA A 138 16.18 -35.30 3.98
N LEU A 139 15.63 -36.31 4.66
CA LEU A 139 16.07 -36.69 6.01
C LEU A 139 17.54 -37.12 6.08
N LEU A 140 18.10 -37.60 4.98
CA LEU A 140 19.50 -38.02 4.84
C LEU A 140 19.96 -37.66 3.44
N ALA A 141 20.74 -36.61 3.30
CA ALA A 141 21.42 -36.29 2.05
C ALA A 141 22.91 -36.58 2.17
N LEU A 142 23.44 -37.34 1.20
CA LEU A 142 24.86 -37.68 1.14
C LEU A 142 25.71 -36.64 0.37
N GLY A 143 25.23 -35.40 0.31
CA GLY A 143 25.90 -34.32 -0.40
C GLY A 143 25.16 -33.00 -0.39
N PRO A 144 25.63 -31.97 -1.09
CA PRO A 144 24.95 -30.68 -1.19
C PRO A 144 23.57 -30.85 -1.81
N SER A 145 22.56 -30.18 -1.25
CA SER A 145 21.21 -30.12 -1.80
C SER A 145 20.76 -28.69 -2.02
N SER A 146 19.94 -28.51 -3.04
CA SER A 146 19.38 -27.21 -3.39
C SER A 146 17.85 -27.31 -3.43
N THR A 147 17.19 -26.36 -2.80
CA THR A 147 15.73 -26.26 -2.80
C THR A 147 15.32 -24.89 -3.35
N SER A 148 14.56 -24.90 -4.44
CA SER A 148 13.96 -23.68 -4.98
C SER A 148 12.72 -23.31 -4.18
N THR A 149 12.65 -22.04 -3.82
CA THR A 149 11.52 -21.46 -3.09
C THR A 149 11.14 -20.14 -3.73
N THR A 150 9.86 -19.86 -3.80
CA THR A 150 9.34 -18.53 -4.21
C THR A 150 8.50 -17.97 -3.08
N ILE A 151 8.85 -16.78 -2.62
CA ILE A 151 7.97 -15.98 -1.78
C ILE A 151 7.26 -14.99 -2.69
N THR A 152 5.94 -14.91 -2.57
CA THR A 152 5.11 -14.01 -3.37
C THR A 152 4.50 -12.96 -2.46
N SER A 153 4.79 -11.69 -2.74
CA SER A 153 4.10 -10.57 -2.11
C SER A 153 2.78 -10.32 -2.86
N VAL A 154 1.67 -10.35 -2.14
CA VAL A 154 0.32 -10.32 -2.71
C VAL A 154 -0.48 -9.17 -2.14
N VAL A 155 -0.96 -8.29 -3.00
CA VAL A 155 -2.04 -7.33 -2.68
C VAL A 155 -3.35 -7.93 -3.15
N PRO A 156 -4.30 -8.23 -2.26
CA PRO A 156 -5.58 -8.84 -2.63
C PRO A 156 -6.39 -7.97 -3.59
N ALA A 157 -7.26 -8.61 -4.36
CA ALA A 157 -8.18 -7.91 -5.25
C ALA A 157 -9.01 -6.86 -4.47
N GLY A 158 -9.19 -5.68 -5.06
CA GLY A 158 -9.90 -4.55 -4.48
C GLY A 158 -9.09 -3.73 -3.46
N ALA A 159 -8.00 -4.25 -2.90
CA ALA A 159 -7.25 -3.55 -1.86
C ALA A 159 -6.55 -2.27 -2.34
N ALA A 160 -6.22 -2.18 -3.62
CA ALA A 160 -5.62 -1.00 -4.24
C ALA A 160 -6.66 0.01 -4.77
N SER A 161 -7.94 -0.40 -4.91
CA SER A 161 -9.01 0.47 -5.38
C SER A 161 -9.24 1.65 -4.42
N GLY A 162 -9.47 2.85 -4.97
CA GLY A 162 -9.68 4.07 -4.18
C GLY A 162 -8.45 4.54 -3.38
N LYS A 163 -7.28 3.93 -3.59
CA LYS A 163 -6.04 4.37 -2.94
C LYS A 163 -5.40 5.54 -3.68
N MET A 164 -4.71 6.39 -2.92
CA MET A 164 -3.96 7.51 -3.48
C MET A 164 -2.87 7.04 -4.44
N ALA A 165 -2.62 7.80 -5.49
CA ALA A 165 -1.56 7.51 -6.45
C ALA A 165 -0.18 7.54 -5.77
N GLY A 166 0.70 6.65 -6.20
CA GLY A 166 2.07 6.58 -5.70
C GLY A 166 2.58 5.16 -5.53
N THR A 167 3.78 5.03 -4.99
CA THR A 167 4.44 3.75 -4.75
C THR A 167 4.22 3.30 -3.31
N TYR A 168 3.56 2.19 -3.14
CA TYR A 168 3.36 1.52 -1.86
C TYR A 168 4.43 0.47 -1.68
N THR A 169 5.26 0.63 -0.66
CA THR A 169 6.44 -0.21 -0.41
C THR A 169 6.23 -1.07 0.82
N ASN A 170 6.58 -2.34 0.72
CA ASN A 170 6.75 -3.25 1.83
C ASN A 170 8.15 -3.85 1.80
N SER A 171 8.84 -3.81 2.92
CA SER A 171 10.11 -4.51 3.10
C SER A 171 9.91 -5.67 4.06
N PHE A 172 10.47 -6.81 3.72
CA PHE A 172 10.37 -8.03 4.52
C PHE A 172 11.71 -8.77 4.56
N THR A 173 11.91 -9.52 5.64
CA THR A 173 13.09 -10.37 5.82
C THR A 173 12.65 -11.81 5.77
N ILE A 174 13.36 -12.61 4.97
CA ILE A 174 13.18 -14.06 4.92
C ILE A 174 14.21 -14.70 5.85
N TYR A 175 13.74 -15.63 6.63
CA TYR A 175 14.54 -16.42 7.55
C TYR A 175 14.57 -17.88 7.15
N GLN A 176 15.68 -18.49 7.44
CA GLN A 176 15.91 -19.90 7.30
C GLN A 176 16.41 -20.46 8.61
N ALA A 177 15.89 -21.59 9.01
CA ALA A 177 16.46 -22.39 10.08
C ALA A 177 16.72 -23.80 9.56
N LYS A 178 17.82 -24.39 10.01
CA LYS A 178 18.11 -25.80 9.84
C LYS A 178 17.59 -26.55 11.07
N THR A 179 16.77 -27.56 10.87
CA THR A 179 16.45 -28.47 11.96
C THR A 179 17.60 -29.47 12.10
N ALA A 180 18.27 -29.48 13.25
CA ALA A 180 19.08 -30.64 13.61
C ALA A 180 18.17 -31.88 13.58
N THR A 181 18.74 -33.01 13.23
CA THR A 181 18.10 -34.32 13.14
C THR A 181 17.44 -34.74 14.45
N THR A 182 16.41 -34.07 14.86
CA THR A 182 15.57 -34.54 15.96
C THR A 182 14.43 -35.37 15.35
N LEU A 183 14.17 -36.49 15.96
CA LEU A 183 13.21 -37.55 15.55
C LEU A 183 11.80 -37.05 15.22
N LEU A 184 11.50 -35.77 15.38
CA LEU A 184 10.20 -35.14 15.19
C LEU A 184 10.19 -33.97 14.21
N GLY A 185 11.35 -33.56 13.68
CA GLY A 185 11.49 -32.68 12.50
C GLY A 185 10.48 -31.56 12.28
N LEU A 186 9.90 -30.99 13.33
CA LEU A 186 8.87 -29.96 13.20
C LEU A 186 9.48 -28.56 13.30
N CYS A 187 9.32 -27.76 12.26
CA CYS A 187 9.54 -26.33 12.36
C CYS A 187 8.53 -25.72 13.32
N GLY A 188 8.99 -25.05 14.35
CA GLY A 188 8.09 -24.28 15.23
C GLY A 188 7.72 -24.87 16.58
N LEU A 189 8.20 -26.06 16.95
CA LEU A 189 7.97 -26.58 18.31
C LEU A 189 8.77 -25.85 19.40
N PHE A 190 9.79 -25.09 19.04
CA PHE A 190 10.69 -24.38 19.98
C PHE A 190 10.79 -22.87 19.71
N GLY A 191 9.70 -22.26 19.37
CA GLY A 191 9.65 -20.79 19.27
C GLY A 191 10.38 -20.27 18.01
N ALA A 192 9.64 -19.55 17.23
CA ALA A 192 10.05 -18.81 16.06
C ALA A 192 11.47 -18.28 16.14
N LEU A 193 12.20 -18.30 15.07
CA LEU A 193 13.47 -17.60 14.84
C LEU A 193 14.66 -17.91 15.76
N THR A 194 14.56 -18.65 16.85
CA THR A 194 15.71 -19.00 17.68
C THR A 194 16.66 -19.89 16.89
N GLY A 195 17.83 -19.35 16.51
CA GLY A 195 18.80 -20.00 15.62
C GLY A 195 18.51 -19.88 14.14
N ALA A 196 17.45 -19.17 13.73
CA ALA A 196 17.19 -18.86 12.34
C ALA A 196 18.17 -17.78 11.84
N GLN A 197 18.66 -17.97 10.62
CA GLN A 197 19.50 -16.98 9.94
C GLN A 197 18.64 -16.15 8.98
N ALA A 198 18.83 -14.82 9.00
CA ALA A 198 18.26 -13.94 8.01
C ALA A 198 18.90 -14.24 6.64
N PHE A 199 18.07 -14.49 5.65
CA PHE A 199 18.48 -14.89 4.32
C PHE A 199 18.66 -13.72 3.36
N GLY A 200 18.03 -12.60 3.66
CA GLY A 200 18.06 -11.39 2.89
C GLY A 200 16.88 -10.48 3.18
N ASN A 201 17.01 -9.25 2.74
CA ASN A 201 15.95 -8.24 2.80
C ASN A 201 15.37 -8.05 1.41
N TYR A 202 14.06 -8.12 1.32
CA TYR A 202 13.32 -8.02 0.08
C TYR A 202 12.39 -6.82 0.12
N THR A 203 12.20 -6.18 -1.03
CA THR A 203 11.33 -5.02 -1.15
C THR A 203 10.35 -5.22 -2.28
N ALA A 204 9.06 -5.16 -1.96
CA ALA A 204 7.97 -5.18 -2.91
C ALA A 204 7.40 -3.77 -3.05
N ASN A 205 7.33 -3.26 -4.30
CA ASN A 205 6.75 -1.98 -4.62
C ASN A 205 5.50 -2.18 -5.47
N PHE A 206 4.38 -1.60 -5.05
CA PHE A 206 3.13 -1.60 -5.80
C PHE A 206 2.82 -0.16 -6.21
N VAL A 207 2.86 0.12 -7.50
CA VAL A 207 2.64 1.46 -8.03
C VAL A 207 1.19 1.62 -8.42
N VAL A 208 0.48 2.49 -7.71
CA VAL A 208 -0.90 2.91 -8.03
C VAL A 208 -0.83 4.12 -8.96
N PRO A 209 -1.43 4.05 -10.16
CA PRO A 209 -1.39 5.14 -11.12
C PRO A 209 -2.23 6.33 -10.65
N LYS A 210 -1.91 7.51 -11.16
CA LYS A 210 -2.82 8.65 -11.07
C LYS A 210 -4.08 8.38 -11.89
N MET A 211 -5.24 8.70 -11.33
CA MET A 211 -6.51 8.62 -12.04
C MET A 211 -7.46 9.70 -11.54
N CYS A 212 -8.33 10.13 -12.44
CA CYS A 212 -9.36 11.08 -12.14
C CYS A 212 -10.55 10.84 -13.07
N THR A 213 -11.73 10.69 -12.52
CA THR A 213 -12.97 10.47 -13.27
C THR A 213 -13.94 11.61 -13.00
N LEU A 214 -14.54 12.14 -14.06
CA LEU A 214 -15.65 13.09 -13.98
C LEU A 214 -16.96 12.29 -13.95
N ASN A 215 -17.58 12.18 -12.78
CA ASN A 215 -18.72 11.28 -12.56
C ASN A 215 -20.08 11.91 -12.94
N ALA A 216 -20.25 13.22 -12.68
CA ALA A 216 -21.50 13.89 -12.98
C ALA A 216 -21.30 15.38 -13.31
N THR A 217 -22.03 15.83 -14.32
CA THR A 217 -22.13 17.24 -14.74
C THR A 217 -23.59 17.60 -14.93
N PRO A 218 -24.34 17.89 -13.86
CA PRO A 218 -25.76 18.21 -13.99
C PRO A 218 -25.97 19.54 -14.72
N ALA A 219 -27.06 19.65 -15.45
CA ALA A 219 -27.46 20.91 -16.03
C ALA A 219 -27.80 21.94 -14.96
N ILE A 220 -27.31 23.16 -15.09
CA ILE A 220 -27.70 24.28 -14.27
C ILE A 220 -28.92 24.96 -14.93
N ASN A 221 -30.00 25.03 -14.19
CA ASN A 221 -31.27 25.56 -14.71
C ASN A 221 -31.68 26.80 -13.93
N PHE A 222 -31.86 27.93 -14.62
CA PHE A 222 -32.41 29.14 -14.04
C PHE A 222 -33.95 29.14 -13.95
N ASN A 223 -34.60 28.05 -14.36
CA ASN A 223 -36.04 27.90 -14.40
C ASN A 223 -36.78 28.97 -15.26
N ASN A 224 -38.07 29.20 -14.99
CA ASN A 224 -38.83 30.24 -15.66
C ASN A 224 -38.44 31.62 -15.09
N VAL A 225 -37.70 32.38 -15.88
CA VAL A 225 -37.30 33.74 -15.54
C VAL A 225 -38.45 34.69 -15.92
N THR A 226 -39.22 35.12 -14.94
CA THR A 226 -40.38 35.99 -15.16
C THR A 226 -40.10 37.47 -14.89
N SER A 227 -39.03 37.75 -14.12
CA SER A 227 -38.65 39.11 -13.76
C SER A 227 -37.24 39.39 -14.30
N ILE A 228 -37.16 39.95 -15.49
CA ILE A 228 -35.91 40.36 -16.15
C ILE A 228 -36.10 41.73 -16.77
N GLY A 229 -35.11 42.63 -16.62
CA GLY A 229 -35.18 43.99 -17.10
C GLY A 229 -34.21 44.93 -16.38
N PRO A 230 -34.14 46.21 -16.77
CA PRO A 230 -33.15 47.15 -16.24
C PRO A 230 -33.12 47.32 -14.73
N THR A 231 -34.25 47.05 -14.06
CA THR A 231 -34.39 47.15 -12.61
C THR A 231 -34.49 45.79 -11.92
N ALA A 232 -34.38 44.69 -12.70
CA ALA A 232 -34.52 43.34 -12.13
C ALA A 232 -33.31 42.98 -11.26
N ALA A 233 -33.54 42.27 -10.20
CA ALA A 233 -32.50 41.70 -9.36
C ALA A 233 -31.73 40.58 -10.09
N ARG A 234 -30.55 40.25 -9.60
CA ARG A 234 -29.77 39.09 -10.02
C ARG A 234 -30.60 37.80 -9.88
N ILE A 235 -30.52 36.94 -10.85
CA ILE A 235 -31.18 35.61 -10.84
C ILE A 235 -30.14 34.55 -10.61
N ASP A 236 -30.31 33.75 -9.60
CA ASP A 236 -29.36 32.77 -9.12
C ASP A 236 -29.80 31.34 -9.44
N ALA A 237 -28.82 30.48 -9.76
CA ALA A 237 -28.95 29.05 -9.87
C ALA A 237 -27.71 28.36 -9.35
N GLN A 238 -27.74 27.04 -9.25
CA GLN A 238 -26.57 26.24 -8.88
C GLN A 238 -26.68 24.84 -9.47
N GLY A 239 -25.53 24.18 -9.56
CA GLY A 239 -25.40 22.78 -9.91
C GLY A 239 -24.23 22.15 -9.20
N THR A 240 -23.96 20.87 -9.44
CA THR A 240 -22.89 20.14 -8.77
C THR A 240 -22.06 19.40 -9.80
N VAL A 241 -20.74 19.56 -9.74
CA VAL A 241 -19.76 18.73 -10.45
C VAL A 241 -19.21 17.73 -9.46
N THR A 242 -19.23 16.44 -9.82
CA THR A 242 -18.66 15.38 -8.99
C THR A 242 -17.51 14.72 -9.72
N VAL A 243 -16.35 14.68 -9.07
CA VAL A 243 -15.13 14.01 -9.55
C VAL A 243 -14.65 12.98 -8.54
N GLU A 244 -13.96 11.97 -9.02
CA GLU A 244 -13.27 10.98 -8.19
C GLU A 244 -11.82 10.92 -8.63
N CYS A 245 -10.92 11.51 -7.84
CA CYS A 245 -9.50 11.62 -8.12
C CYS A 245 -8.68 11.07 -6.96
N ASN A 246 -7.65 10.29 -7.26
CA ASN A 246 -6.69 9.77 -6.27
C ASN A 246 -5.36 10.56 -6.24
N THR A 247 -5.35 11.75 -6.78
CA THR A 247 -4.20 12.64 -6.91
C THR A 247 -4.69 14.09 -6.85
N PRO A 248 -3.86 15.07 -6.52
CA PRO A 248 -4.23 16.48 -6.61
C PRO A 248 -4.76 16.82 -8.00
N TYR A 249 -5.81 17.61 -8.03
CA TYR A 249 -6.48 17.99 -9.28
C TYR A 249 -7.00 19.43 -9.24
N THR A 250 -7.35 19.94 -10.42
CA THR A 250 -8.04 21.22 -10.57
C THR A 250 -9.15 21.09 -11.62
N ILE A 251 -10.33 21.57 -11.28
CA ILE A 251 -11.48 21.63 -12.18
C ILE A 251 -11.57 23.02 -12.76
N TYR A 252 -11.57 23.14 -14.07
CA TYR A 252 -11.80 24.36 -14.83
C TYR A 252 -13.11 24.28 -15.58
N ILE A 253 -13.79 25.43 -15.75
CA ILE A 253 -15.02 25.56 -16.53
C ILE A 253 -14.77 26.57 -17.64
N GLY A 254 -14.91 26.15 -18.90
CA GLY A 254 -14.71 27.00 -20.06
C GLY A 254 -15.75 28.11 -20.19
N ASP A 255 -15.55 28.99 -21.18
CA ASP A 255 -16.39 30.18 -21.43
C ASP A 255 -17.76 29.85 -22.08
N GLY A 256 -18.01 28.60 -22.44
CA GLY A 256 -19.19 28.18 -23.18
C GLY A 256 -19.08 28.35 -24.71
N GLN A 257 -20.05 27.82 -25.41
CA GLN A 257 -20.07 27.85 -26.87
C GLN A 257 -20.53 29.21 -27.44
N ASN A 258 -21.32 29.97 -26.67
CA ASN A 258 -21.93 31.23 -27.11
C ASN A 258 -21.25 32.44 -26.47
N ARG A 259 -19.97 32.34 -26.09
CA ARG A 259 -19.20 33.43 -25.49
C ARG A 259 -19.05 34.64 -26.42
N VAL A 260 -18.87 35.84 -25.84
CA VAL A 260 -18.64 37.08 -26.62
C VAL A 260 -17.29 37.03 -27.36
N ALA A 261 -16.23 36.60 -26.66
CA ALA A 261 -14.90 36.37 -27.21
C ALA A 261 -14.16 35.30 -26.45
N PRO A 262 -13.23 34.55 -27.09
CA PRO A 262 -12.43 33.54 -26.40
C PRO A 262 -11.65 34.11 -25.22
N GLY A 263 -11.70 33.46 -24.06
CA GLY A 263 -10.97 33.85 -22.85
C GLY A 263 -11.52 35.09 -22.15
N SER A 264 -12.67 35.60 -22.56
CA SER A 264 -13.27 36.80 -21.93
C SER A 264 -13.96 36.49 -20.59
N GLY A 265 -14.24 35.20 -20.31
CA GLY A 265 -15.08 34.80 -19.17
C GLY A 265 -16.53 35.27 -19.27
N ASN A 266 -16.91 35.93 -20.39
CA ASN A 266 -18.26 36.48 -20.62
C ASN A 266 -19.15 35.43 -21.30
N ARG A 267 -19.80 34.60 -20.49
CA ARG A 267 -20.67 33.53 -20.94
C ARG A 267 -22.03 34.06 -21.37
N GLN A 268 -22.58 33.46 -22.43
CA GLN A 268 -23.89 33.78 -22.93
C GLN A 268 -24.66 32.49 -23.24
N MET A 269 -25.91 32.42 -22.81
CA MET A 269 -26.87 31.47 -23.36
C MET A 269 -27.45 32.02 -24.66
N ALA A 270 -27.80 31.19 -25.63
CA ALA A 270 -28.33 31.57 -26.92
C ALA A 270 -29.72 31.00 -27.15
N GLN A 271 -30.55 31.79 -27.88
CA GLN A 271 -31.75 31.39 -28.57
C GLN A 271 -31.67 32.00 -29.97
N GLY A 272 -31.32 31.21 -30.96
CA GLY A 272 -31.02 31.74 -32.28
C GLY A 272 -29.93 32.84 -32.23
N ALA A 273 -30.26 34.04 -32.71
CA ALA A 273 -29.36 35.19 -32.64
C ALA A 273 -29.39 35.93 -31.30
N ALA A 274 -30.39 35.70 -30.46
CA ALA A 274 -30.54 36.36 -29.17
C ALA A 274 -29.57 35.76 -28.13
N ARG A 275 -29.07 36.65 -27.26
CA ARG A 275 -28.03 36.32 -26.24
C ARG A 275 -28.49 36.79 -24.88
N LEU A 276 -28.28 35.91 -23.86
CA LEU A 276 -28.57 36.17 -22.47
C LEU A 276 -27.29 35.93 -21.65
N PRO A 277 -26.68 36.97 -21.08
CA PRO A 277 -25.44 36.85 -20.33
C PRO A 277 -25.67 36.09 -19.01
N TYR A 278 -24.69 35.26 -18.61
CA TYR A 278 -24.65 34.61 -17.32
C TYR A 278 -23.20 34.41 -16.87
N GLN A 279 -23.00 34.05 -15.62
CA GLN A 279 -21.66 33.76 -15.10
C GLN A 279 -21.71 32.59 -14.13
N LEU A 280 -20.57 31.88 -14.04
CA LEU A 280 -20.33 30.76 -13.12
C LEU A 280 -19.27 31.11 -12.10
N PHE A 281 -19.50 30.70 -10.86
CA PHE A 281 -18.69 31.09 -9.70
C PHE A 281 -18.34 29.88 -8.84
N LYS A 282 -17.21 30.04 -8.10
CA LYS A 282 -16.71 29.04 -7.15
C LYS A 282 -17.38 29.15 -5.79
N ASP A 283 -17.92 30.33 -5.46
CA ASP A 283 -18.41 30.70 -4.14
C ASP A 283 -19.89 31.11 -4.15
N ALA A 284 -20.55 30.88 -3.04
CA ALA A 284 -21.97 31.21 -2.86
C ALA A 284 -22.26 32.71 -2.95
N ALA A 285 -21.29 33.57 -2.59
CA ALA A 285 -21.40 35.01 -2.72
C ALA A 285 -21.31 35.48 -4.18
N ARG A 286 -20.83 34.61 -5.09
CA ARG A 286 -20.65 34.88 -6.52
C ARG A 286 -19.70 36.03 -6.80
N THR A 287 -18.57 36.00 -6.10
CA THR A 287 -17.50 36.99 -6.23
C THR A 287 -16.29 36.45 -7.01
N GLN A 288 -16.10 35.12 -6.99
CA GLN A 288 -14.97 34.44 -7.64
C GLN A 288 -15.45 33.67 -8.88
N VAL A 289 -15.11 34.17 -10.04
CA VAL A 289 -15.44 33.50 -11.30
C VAL A 289 -14.76 32.14 -11.38
N TRP A 290 -15.51 31.14 -11.81
CA TRP A 290 -14.97 29.81 -12.11
C TRP A 290 -14.76 29.70 -13.62
N ASP A 291 -13.51 29.79 -14.07
CA ASP A 291 -13.13 29.81 -15.48
C ASP A 291 -11.84 29.01 -15.74
N ALA A 292 -11.19 29.29 -16.87
CA ALA A 292 -9.94 28.67 -17.29
C ALA A 292 -8.71 29.56 -17.08
N THR A 293 -8.81 30.61 -16.28
CA THR A 293 -7.70 31.52 -16.00
C THR A 293 -6.55 30.79 -15.32
N GLY A 294 -5.34 31.04 -15.79
CA GLY A 294 -4.14 30.31 -15.36
C GLY A 294 -3.81 29.09 -16.22
N GLY A 295 -4.71 28.73 -17.14
CA GLY A 295 -4.52 27.65 -18.12
C GLY A 295 -4.98 26.27 -17.61
N THR A 296 -5.76 25.59 -18.44
CA THR A 296 -6.33 24.28 -18.12
C THR A 296 -5.31 23.13 -18.07
N ALA A 297 -4.08 23.37 -18.46
CA ALA A 297 -2.98 22.39 -18.38
C ALA A 297 -2.21 22.41 -17.04
N VAL A 298 -2.58 23.34 -16.13
CA VAL A 298 -1.85 23.57 -14.87
C VAL A 298 -2.74 23.21 -13.70
N ILE A 299 -2.19 22.43 -12.73
CA ILE A 299 -2.84 22.22 -11.44
C ILE A 299 -2.66 23.49 -10.59
N GLY A 300 -3.73 24.00 -9.98
CA GLY A 300 -3.69 25.18 -9.12
C GLY A 300 -3.85 26.52 -9.83
N GLY A 301 -4.25 26.55 -11.11
CA GLY A 301 -4.55 27.80 -11.83
C GLY A 301 -5.69 28.58 -11.16
N SER A 302 -5.58 29.90 -11.13
CA SER A 302 -6.44 30.81 -10.35
C SER A 302 -7.92 30.76 -10.77
N GLY A 303 -8.24 30.42 -12.00
CA GLY A 303 -9.61 30.27 -12.50
C GLY A 303 -10.29 29.00 -12.03
N GLY A 304 -9.54 27.95 -11.69
CA GLY A 304 -10.05 26.64 -11.31
C GLY A 304 -10.38 26.46 -9.82
N VAL A 305 -10.94 25.31 -9.48
CA VAL A 305 -11.12 24.82 -8.10
C VAL A 305 -10.23 23.62 -7.90
N SER A 306 -9.28 23.72 -6.99
CA SER A 306 -8.29 22.67 -6.68
C SER A 306 -8.62 21.92 -5.43
N ASP A 307 -8.23 20.62 -5.40
CA ASP A 307 -8.38 19.75 -4.25
C ASP A 307 -7.27 18.67 -4.25
N PRO A 308 -6.86 18.13 -3.10
CA PRO A 308 -5.82 17.10 -3.05
C PRO A 308 -6.23 15.75 -3.66
N GLY A 309 -7.54 15.53 -3.86
CA GLY A 309 -8.07 14.21 -4.20
C GLY A 309 -8.11 13.29 -2.98
N THR A 310 -8.97 12.30 -2.99
CA THR A 310 -9.15 11.35 -1.86
C THR A 310 -9.31 9.90 -2.30
N GLY A 311 -9.36 9.65 -3.61
CA GLY A 311 -9.72 8.34 -4.15
C GLY A 311 -11.21 7.99 -3.99
N ALA A 312 -12.02 8.95 -3.55
CA ALA A 312 -13.47 8.82 -3.41
C ALA A 312 -14.17 9.99 -4.11
N PRO A 313 -15.48 9.87 -4.45
CA PRO A 313 -16.24 10.94 -5.06
C PRO A 313 -16.26 12.22 -4.22
N GLN A 314 -15.92 13.34 -4.86
CA GLN A 314 -15.90 14.67 -4.26
C GLN A 314 -16.79 15.60 -5.10
N SER A 315 -17.76 16.24 -4.44
CA SER A 315 -18.72 17.15 -5.08
C SER A 315 -18.33 18.60 -4.87
N LYS A 316 -18.37 19.41 -5.92
CA LYS A 316 -18.12 20.86 -5.92
C LYS A 316 -19.35 21.58 -6.47
N THR A 317 -19.87 22.53 -5.71
CA THR A 317 -21.01 23.34 -6.15
C THR A 317 -20.55 24.39 -7.13
N VAL A 318 -21.23 24.44 -8.28
CA VAL A 318 -21.11 25.52 -9.27
C VAL A 318 -22.24 26.50 -9.04
N TYR A 319 -21.92 27.72 -8.64
CA TYR A 319 -22.89 28.78 -8.49
C TYR A 319 -23.02 29.55 -9.82
N ALA A 320 -24.23 29.85 -10.21
CA ALA A 320 -24.51 30.56 -11.44
C ALA A 320 -25.38 31.78 -11.19
N SER A 321 -25.19 32.81 -12.00
CA SER A 321 -26.12 33.95 -11.98
C SER A 321 -26.29 34.61 -13.34
N ILE A 322 -27.52 35.11 -13.58
CA ILE A 322 -27.79 36.12 -14.58
C ILE A 322 -27.65 37.48 -13.87
N PRO A 323 -26.83 38.41 -14.41
CA PRO A 323 -26.59 39.69 -13.76
C PRO A 323 -27.87 40.53 -13.56
N ALA A 324 -27.90 41.32 -12.50
CA ALA A 324 -28.94 42.32 -12.31
C ALA A 324 -29.00 43.29 -13.49
N GLY A 325 -30.17 43.81 -13.81
CA GLY A 325 -30.36 44.75 -14.91
C GLY A 325 -30.25 44.19 -16.31
N THR A 326 -30.19 42.83 -16.45
CA THR A 326 -30.16 42.17 -17.76
C THR A 326 -31.51 42.32 -18.47
N THR A 327 -31.48 42.73 -19.72
CA THR A 327 -32.65 42.81 -20.60
C THR A 327 -32.76 41.55 -21.44
N LEU A 328 -33.93 40.91 -21.45
CA LEU A 328 -34.22 39.76 -22.29
C LEU A 328 -34.60 40.24 -23.73
N PRO A 329 -33.86 39.83 -24.77
CA PRO A 329 -34.14 40.29 -26.11
C PRO A 329 -35.47 39.74 -26.68
N VAL A 330 -35.75 38.46 -26.47
CA VAL A 330 -36.97 37.77 -26.92
C VAL A 330 -37.36 36.67 -25.93
N PRO A 331 -38.66 36.43 -25.71
CA PRO A 331 -39.11 35.28 -24.93
C PRO A 331 -38.66 33.94 -25.56
N GLY A 332 -38.34 32.96 -24.74
CA GLY A 332 -38.05 31.61 -25.18
C GLY A 332 -36.98 30.89 -24.34
N THR A 333 -36.50 29.77 -24.85
CA THR A 333 -35.50 28.93 -24.15
C THR A 333 -34.09 29.28 -24.57
N TYR A 334 -33.29 29.71 -23.62
CA TYR A 334 -31.87 30.04 -23.83
C TYR A 334 -31.00 28.93 -23.27
N THR A 335 -30.03 28.48 -24.06
CA THR A 335 -29.11 27.39 -23.68
C THR A 335 -27.68 27.73 -23.98
N ASP A 336 -26.76 27.16 -23.22
CA ASP A 336 -25.32 27.15 -23.52
C ASP A 336 -24.72 25.80 -23.09
N THR A 337 -23.59 25.46 -23.69
CA THR A 337 -22.80 24.28 -23.31
C THR A 337 -21.40 24.73 -22.93
N VAL A 338 -20.96 24.38 -21.73
CA VAL A 338 -19.64 24.66 -21.22
C VAL A 338 -18.82 23.39 -21.10
N VAL A 339 -17.53 23.46 -21.41
CA VAL A 339 -16.59 22.37 -21.24
C VAL A 339 -16.04 22.40 -19.83
N ILE A 340 -16.08 21.26 -19.14
CA ILE A 340 -15.40 21.06 -17.86
C ILE A 340 -14.11 20.30 -18.13
N THR A 341 -12.99 20.84 -17.68
CA THR A 341 -11.67 20.21 -17.77
C THR A 341 -11.17 19.88 -16.36
N VAL A 342 -10.77 18.62 -16.15
CA VAL A 342 -10.13 18.18 -14.92
C VAL A 342 -8.67 17.89 -15.22
N THR A 343 -7.77 18.60 -14.56
CA THR A 343 -6.31 18.48 -14.73
C THR A 343 -5.70 17.86 -13.48
N TYR A 344 -4.88 16.79 -13.64
CA TYR A 344 -4.28 16.00 -12.54
C TYR A 344 -2.93 15.38 -12.91
#